data_8957cb9a856dfdd5ddfc30062bd44636
#
_entry.id   8957cb9a856dfdd5ddfc30062bd44636
#
_cell.length_a   1.000
_cell.length_b   1.000
_cell.length_c   1.000
_cell.angle_alpha   90.00
_cell.angle_beta   90.00
_cell.angle_gamma   90.00
#
_symmetry.space_group_name_H-M   'P 1'
#
loop_
_entity.id
_entity.type
_entity.pdbx_description
1 polymer ?
#
loop_
_entity_poly.entity_id
_entity_poly.type
_entity_poly.pdbx_seq_one_letter_code
_entity_poly.pdbx_strand_id
1 'polypeptide(L)'
;MKKNNRPIGFLDSGIGGSTVLVKALKVLPNEDYVFFSDSAHNPYGDKSDEDIIDRCNHIVEYLIGEKNCKAIVVACNTASAKAVAELREKFKPTPFIAIEPAYKMVYDKNPDGFTLVMATKGTLESEKFHRLYYKYNNHKTELHACVGLADVIEKGDREEIKKHLSDTLSQYRGKVDNVVLGCTHYPLVKKEIAKVLGNVRFFDGAEGVSKQLKRVLCENGILSDKKERANIEFIDSSADEKTREIKKQRFYKIISEDNI
;
A
#
# COMPACT_ATOMS: atom_id res chain seq x y z
N MET A 1 24.09 10.60 19.30
CA MET A 1 22.94 10.98 18.46
C MET A 1 21.73 11.16 19.35
N LYS A 2 20.92 12.21 19.15
CA LYS A 2 19.66 12.37 19.89
C LYS A 2 18.71 11.26 19.44
N LYS A 3 18.27 10.45 20.41
CA LYS A 3 17.28 9.37 20.21
C LYS A 3 15.96 9.97 19.73
N ASN A 4 15.32 9.31 18.76
CA ASN A 4 14.09 9.83 18.17
C ASN A 4 12.97 8.79 18.24
N ASN A 5 12.22 8.81 19.37
CA ASN A 5 11.11 7.88 19.64
C ASN A 5 9.75 8.37 19.13
N ARG A 6 9.74 9.42 18.28
CA ARG A 6 8.52 9.86 17.59
C ARG A 6 8.02 8.76 16.64
N PRO A 7 6.71 8.63 16.45
CA PRO A 7 6.16 7.57 15.61
C PRO A 7 6.45 7.77 14.12
N ILE A 8 6.21 6.73 13.36
CA ILE A 8 6.20 6.74 11.90
C ILE A 8 4.73 6.81 11.45
N GLY A 9 4.39 7.80 10.63
CA GLY A 9 3.06 7.92 10.04
C GLY A 9 2.90 7.05 8.81
N PHE A 10 1.81 6.29 8.74
CA PHE A 10 1.37 5.57 7.55
C PHE A 10 0.08 6.21 7.02
N LEU A 11 0.02 6.48 5.73
CA LEU A 11 -1.13 7.00 5.02
C LEU A 11 -1.58 5.97 3.97
N ASP A 12 -2.84 5.57 4.05
CA ASP A 12 -3.50 4.78 3.00
C ASP A 12 -4.94 5.27 2.76
N SER A 13 -5.50 4.97 1.59
CA SER A 13 -6.90 5.30 1.27
C SER A 13 -7.93 4.46 2.05
N GLY A 14 -7.50 3.36 2.67
CA GLY A 14 -8.32 2.44 3.44
C GLY A 14 -7.49 1.56 4.36
N ILE A 15 -7.94 0.34 4.63
CA ILE A 15 -7.19 -0.62 5.46
C ILE A 15 -6.11 -1.38 4.70
N GLY A 16 -6.06 -1.27 3.36
CA GLY A 16 -5.14 -2.04 2.52
C GLY A 16 -3.67 -1.84 2.89
N GLY A 17 -3.28 -0.61 3.24
CA GLY A 17 -1.92 -0.29 3.68
C GLY A 17 -1.44 -1.02 4.94
N SER A 18 -2.35 -1.69 5.67
CA SER A 18 -1.97 -2.58 6.76
C SER A 18 -1.04 -3.72 6.29
N THR A 19 -1.16 -4.15 5.03
CA THR A 19 -0.25 -5.14 4.43
C THR A 19 1.19 -4.65 4.37
N VAL A 20 1.39 -3.35 4.16
CA VAL A 20 2.71 -2.70 4.18
C VAL A 20 3.20 -2.56 5.63
N LEU A 21 2.32 -2.15 6.56
CA LEU A 21 2.66 -2.03 7.98
C LEU A 21 3.09 -3.37 8.58
N VAL A 22 2.43 -4.49 8.24
CA VAL A 22 2.85 -5.84 8.69
C VAL A 22 4.30 -6.14 8.33
N LYS A 23 4.75 -5.75 7.13
CA LYS A 23 6.16 -5.94 6.74
C LYS A 23 7.08 -4.96 7.48
N ALA A 24 6.63 -3.72 7.71
CA ALA A 24 7.40 -2.74 8.49
C ALA A 24 7.61 -3.21 9.94
N LEU A 25 6.58 -3.76 10.59
CA LEU A 25 6.65 -4.32 11.94
C LEU A 25 7.67 -5.46 12.07
N LYS A 26 7.81 -6.30 11.02
CA LYS A 26 8.82 -7.37 10.99
C LYS A 26 10.26 -6.83 10.89
N VAL A 27 10.46 -5.71 10.21
CA VAL A 27 11.79 -5.11 9.97
C VAL A 27 12.19 -4.11 11.06
N LEU A 28 11.20 -3.45 11.66
CA LEU A 28 11.34 -2.37 12.64
C LEU A 28 10.35 -2.57 13.81
N PRO A 29 10.51 -3.64 14.60
CA PRO A 29 9.54 -4.04 15.62
C PRO A 29 9.48 -3.11 16.85
N ASN A 30 10.42 -2.19 16.98
CA ASN A 30 10.55 -1.28 18.12
C ASN A 30 10.24 0.19 17.77
N GLU A 31 9.81 0.47 16.54
CA GLU A 31 9.29 1.77 16.15
C GLU A 31 7.81 1.89 16.50
N ASP A 32 7.36 3.08 16.93
CA ASP A 32 5.93 3.36 17.08
C ASP A 32 5.32 3.81 15.76
N TYR A 33 4.04 3.50 15.56
CA TYR A 33 3.35 3.76 14.29
C TYR A 33 1.99 4.43 14.51
N VAL A 34 1.67 5.38 13.65
CA VAL A 34 0.33 5.94 13.49
C VAL A 34 -0.14 5.58 12.09
N PHE A 35 -1.18 4.78 11.98
CA PHE A 35 -1.79 4.40 10.72
C PHE A 35 -3.06 5.20 10.48
N PHE A 36 -3.08 6.00 9.42
CA PHE A 36 -4.23 6.76 9.00
C PHE A 36 -4.89 6.10 7.77
N SER A 37 -6.12 5.64 7.97
CA SER A 37 -7.00 5.09 6.93
C SER A 37 -7.97 6.17 6.47
N ASP A 38 -7.85 6.63 5.22
CA ASP A 38 -8.77 7.64 4.67
C ASP A 38 -10.03 7.01 4.05
N SER A 39 -10.64 6.12 4.79
CA SER A 39 -11.72 5.28 4.31
C SER A 39 -13.01 6.01 3.95
N ALA A 40 -13.24 7.21 4.48
CA ALA A 40 -14.36 8.06 4.08
C ALA A 40 -14.22 8.57 2.63
N HIS A 41 -13.01 8.56 2.08
CA HIS A 41 -12.71 9.04 0.74
C HIS A 41 -12.19 7.94 -0.19
N ASN A 42 -12.22 6.68 0.26
CA ASN A 42 -11.91 5.52 -0.57
C ASN A 42 -13.03 5.32 -1.64
N PRO A 43 -12.73 4.89 -2.88
CA PRO A 43 -11.40 4.58 -3.41
C PRO A 43 -10.69 5.83 -4.00
N TYR A 44 -9.36 5.86 -3.90
CA TYR A 44 -8.56 6.90 -4.55
C TYR A 44 -8.39 6.66 -6.06
N GLY A 45 -8.59 5.43 -6.52
CA GLY A 45 -8.36 5.04 -7.91
C GLY A 45 -9.20 5.78 -8.95
N ASP A 46 -10.36 6.31 -8.54
CA ASP A 46 -11.36 6.96 -9.40
C ASP A 46 -11.46 8.48 -9.14
N LYS A 47 -10.61 9.03 -8.26
CA LYS A 47 -10.60 10.46 -7.92
C LYS A 47 -9.66 11.25 -8.82
N SER A 48 -9.91 12.56 -8.91
CA SER A 48 -9.00 13.50 -9.57
C SER A 48 -7.64 13.56 -8.84
N ASP A 49 -6.60 13.93 -9.57
CA ASP A 49 -5.26 14.12 -8.99
C ASP A 49 -5.28 15.20 -7.91
N GLU A 50 -6.02 16.30 -8.12
CA GLU A 50 -6.18 17.41 -7.19
C GLU A 50 -6.82 16.94 -5.88
N ASP A 51 -7.94 16.20 -5.93
CA ASP A 51 -8.60 15.67 -4.73
C ASP A 51 -7.67 14.76 -3.92
N ILE A 52 -6.89 13.91 -4.60
CA ILE A 52 -5.95 13.01 -3.95
C ILE A 52 -4.82 13.79 -3.28
N ILE A 53 -4.26 14.80 -3.96
CA ILE A 53 -3.20 15.65 -3.46
C ILE A 53 -3.67 16.42 -2.23
N ASP A 54 -4.84 17.05 -2.30
CA ASP A 54 -5.42 17.82 -1.19
C ASP A 54 -5.69 16.93 0.03
N ARG A 55 -6.27 15.75 -0.18
CA ARG A 55 -6.50 14.79 0.91
C ARG A 55 -5.19 14.35 1.55
N CYS A 56 -4.20 14.01 0.75
CA CYS A 56 -2.89 13.60 1.25
C CYS A 56 -2.20 14.73 2.03
N ASN A 57 -2.29 15.98 1.56
CA ASN A 57 -1.77 17.15 2.27
C ASN A 57 -2.38 17.29 3.67
N HIS A 58 -3.72 17.26 3.79
CA HIS A 58 -4.41 17.37 5.08
C HIS A 58 -4.00 16.24 6.05
N ILE A 59 -3.92 15.01 5.56
CA ILE A 59 -3.54 13.87 6.39
C ILE A 59 -2.08 13.97 6.85
N VAL A 60 -1.18 14.39 5.97
CA VAL A 60 0.23 14.56 6.30
C VAL A 60 0.43 15.71 7.29
N GLU A 61 -0.28 16.84 7.12
CA GLU A 61 -0.29 17.95 8.10
C GLU A 61 -0.68 17.44 9.50
N TYR A 62 -1.73 16.63 9.57
CA TYR A 62 -2.16 16.03 10.83
C TYR A 62 -1.12 15.06 11.40
N LEU A 63 -0.56 14.18 10.59
CA LEU A 63 0.44 13.21 11.04
C LEU A 63 1.74 13.88 11.53
N ILE A 64 2.17 14.96 10.89
CA ILE A 64 3.37 15.70 11.30
C ILE A 64 3.07 16.65 12.46
N GLY A 65 1.98 17.43 12.35
CA GLY A 65 1.66 18.48 13.34
C GLY A 65 1.11 17.91 14.64
N GLU A 66 0.03 17.11 14.56
CA GLU A 66 -0.67 16.62 15.75
C GLU A 66 -0.05 15.31 16.30
N LYS A 67 0.35 14.40 15.42
CA LYS A 67 0.93 13.11 15.82
C LYS A 67 2.45 13.15 15.94
N ASN A 68 3.08 14.24 15.55
CA ASN A 68 4.52 14.46 15.64
C ASN A 68 5.33 13.33 14.96
N CYS A 69 4.84 12.83 13.84
CA CYS A 69 5.52 11.74 13.11
C CYS A 69 6.88 12.20 12.57
N LYS A 70 7.91 11.36 12.71
CA LYS A 70 9.29 11.63 12.26
C LYS A 70 9.57 11.26 10.80
N ALA A 71 8.72 10.43 10.23
CA ALA A 71 8.77 9.97 8.83
C ALA A 71 7.36 9.58 8.39
N ILE A 72 7.08 9.68 7.08
CA ILE A 72 5.79 9.33 6.50
C ILE A 72 5.97 8.21 5.47
N VAL A 73 5.15 7.17 5.58
CA VAL A 73 4.99 6.11 4.58
C VAL A 73 3.67 6.32 3.85
N VAL A 74 3.73 6.64 2.57
CA VAL A 74 2.56 6.66 1.69
C VAL A 74 2.36 5.23 1.18
N ALA A 75 1.48 4.49 1.88
CA ALA A 75 1.26 3.07 1.62
C ALA A 75 0.32 2.83 0.43
N CYS A 76 -0.56 3.78 0.08
CA CYS A 76 -1.45 3.70 -1.08
C CYS A 76 -0.68 3.88 -2.40
N ASN A 77 -0.81 2.93 -3.34
CA ASN A 77 -0.14 3.04 -4.66
C ASN A 77 -0.65 4.24 -5.46
N THR A 78 -1.95 4.51 -5.44
CA THR A 78 -2.54 5.66 -6.15
C THR A 78 -2.05 6.97 -5.55
N ALA A 79 -2.09 7.14 -4.22
CA ALA A 79 -1.55 8.32 -3.54
C ALA A 79 -0.04 8.48 -3.79
N SER A 80 0.71 7.38 -3.79
CA SER A 80 2.15 7.40 -4.11
C SER A 80 2.45 7.86 -5.53
N ALA A 81 1.58 7.51 -6.47
CA ALA A 81 1.74 7.89 -7.87
C ALA A 81 1.43 9.38 -8.08
N LYS A 82 0.40 9.91 -7.41
CA LYS A 82 -0.17 11.23 -7.65
C LYS A 82 0.36 12.33 -6.72
N ALA A 83 0.50 12.06 -5.41
CA ALA A 83 0.77 13.09 -4.41
C ALA A 83 2.22 13.15 -3.90
N VAL A 84 2.98 12.05 -3.95
CA VAL A 84 4.23 11.96 -3.19
C VAL A 84 5.31 12.98 -3.59
N ALA A 85 5.33 13.44 -4.84
CA ALA A 85 6.31 14.42 -5.31
C ALA A 85 6.07 15.77 -4.61
N GLU A 86 4.82 16.23 -4.57
CA GLU A 86 4.42 17.46 -3.90
C GLU A 86 4.60 17.37 -2.38
N LEU A 87 4.16 16.26 -1.75
CA LEU A 87 4.33 16.04 -0.33
C LEU A 87 5.81 16.14 0.11
N ARG A 88 6.72 15.56 -0.66
CA ARG A 88 8.16 15.65 -0.39
C ARG A 88 8.70 17.07 -0.44
N GLU A 89 8.19 17.88 -1.35
CA GLU A 89 8.62 19.30 -1.48
C GLU A 89 8.05 20.13 -0.33
N LYS A 90 6.73 20.01 -0.08
CA LYS A 90 6.00 20.82 0.89
C LYS A 90 6.43 20.55 2.35
N PHE A 91 6.69 19.30 2.69
CA PHE A 91 6.94 18.88 4.10
C PHE A 91 8.42 18.62 4.41
N LYS A 92 9.35 19.22 3.69
CA LYS A 92 10.77 19.17 4.06
C LYS A 92 10.97 19.71 5.49
N PRO A 93 11.86 19.11 6.29
CA PRO A 93 12.80 18.03 5.97
C PRO A 93 12.28 16.61 6.31
N THR A 94 10.98 16.41 6.50
CA THR A 94 10.41 15.09 6.86
C THR A 94 10.64 14.08 5.73
N PRO A 95 11.22 12.91 5.99
CA PRO A 95 11.41 11.89 4.98
C PRO A 95 10.11 11.17 4.60
N PHE A 96 9.93 10.93 3.30
CA PHE A 96 8.79 10.22 2.73
C PHE A 96 9.22 8.94 2.02
N ILE A 97 8.63 7.83 2.40
CA ILE A 97 8.74 6.53 1.73
C ILE A 97 7.41 6.26 1.03
N ALA A 98 7.46 5.87 -0.25
CA ALA A 98 6.26 5.63 -1.04
C ALA A 98 6.31 4.25 -1.67
N ILE A 99 5.14 3.58 -1.74
CA ILE A 99 5.02 2.30 -2.42
C ILE A 99 4.98 2.49 -3.93
N GLU A 100 5.49 1.51 -4.64
CA GLU A 100 5.35 1.37 -6.10
C GLU A 100 4.94 -0.07 -6.43
N PRO A 101 4.22 -0.30 -7.53
CA PRO A 101 3.99 -1.65 -8.03
C PRO A 101 5.32 -2.38 -8.20
N ALA A 102 5.39 -3.63 -7.73
CA ALA A 102 6.63 -4.42 -7.67
C ALA A 102 7.07 -4.96 -9.06
N TYR A 103 6.86 -4.20 -10.13
CA TYR A 103 7.10 -4.62 -11.50
C TYR A 103 8.59 -4.88 -11.78
N LYS A 104 9.49 -4.06 -11.21
CA LYS A 104 10.93 -4.32 -11.29
C LYS A 104 11.32 -5.68 -10.71
N MET A 105 10.63 -6.14 -9.65
CA MET A 105 10.93 -7.45 -9.05
C MET A 105 10.65 -8.62 -9.99
N VAL A 106 9.67 -8.48 -10.88
CA VAL A 106 9.40 -9.48 -11.93
C VAL A 106 10.58 -9.56 -12.89
N TYR A 107 11.03 -8.39 -13.38
CA TYR A 107 12.21 -8.31 -14.25
C TYR A 107 13.45 -8.97 -13.61
N ASP A 108 13.68 -8.75 -12.32
CA ASP A 108 14.84 -9.28 -11.60
C ASP A 108 14.73 -10.80 -11.31
N LYS A 109 13.51 -11.34 -11.14
CA LYS A 109 13.30 -12.71 -10.63
C LYS A 109 12.72 -13.71 -11.64
N ASN A 110 11.93 -13.27 -12.58
CA ASN A 110 11.28 -14.12 -13.59
C ASN A 110 10.93 -13.34 -14.88
N PRO A 111 11.95 -12.82 -15.58
CA PRO A 111 11.74 -11.91 -16.74
C PRO A 111 11.05 -12.59 -17.93
N ASP A 112 11.13 -13.91 -18.05
CA ASP A 112 10.59 -14.65 -19.21
C ASP A 112 9.12 -15.04 -19.06
N GLY A 113 8.58 -14.98 -17.84
CA GLY A 113 7.20 -15.33 -17.53
C GLY A 113 6.19 -14.28 -18.00
N PHE A 114 5.01 -14.74 -18.42
CA PHE A 114 3.91 -13.84 -18.71
C PHE A 114 3.40 -13.17 -17.42
N THR A 115 3.32 -11.85 -17.42
CA THR A 115 3.04 -11.05 -16.23
C THR A 115 1.68 -10.34 -16.33
N LEU A 116 0.83 -10.52 -15.33
CA LEU A 116 -0.37 -9.72 -15.14
C LEU A 116 -0.09 -8.65 -14.06
N VAL A 117 -0.18 -7.38 -14.43
CA VAL A 117 -0.13 -6.27 -13.48
C VAL A 117 -1.55 -5.89 -13.12
N MET A 118 -1.95 -6.19 -11.89
CA MET A 118 -3.23 -5.81 -11.31
C MET A 118 -3.04 -4.52 -10.52
N ALA A 119 -3.71 -3.43 -10.92
CA ALA A 119 -3.65 -2.15 -10.21
C ALA A 119 -4.94 -1.35 -10.39
N THR A 120 -5.08 -0.22 -9.69
CA THR A 120 -6.15 0.72 -9.96
C THR A 120 -5.91 1.45 -11.28
N LYS A 121 -6.98 1.96 -11.91
CA LYS A 121 -6.88 2.77 -13.13
C LYS A 121 -5.91 3.94 -12.93
N GLY A 122 -6.09 4.73 -11.87
CA GLY A 122 -5.23 5.87 -11.58
C GLY A 122 -3.74 5.51 -11.35
N THR A 123 -3.43 4.30 -10.87
CA THR A 123 -2.05 3.82 -10.78
C THR A 123 -1.47 3.50 -12.16
N LEU A 124 -2.21 2.76 -12.99
CA LEU A 124 -1.74 2.35 -14.33
C LEU A 124 -1.56 3.54 -15.28
N GLU A 125 -2.43 4.54 -15.19
CA GLU A 125 -2.38 5.75 -16.02
C GLU A 125 -1.34 6.78 -15.53
N SER A 126 -0.72 6.57 -14.36
CA SER A 126 0.25 7.51 -13.82
C SER A 126 1.56 7.51 -14.63
N GLU A 127 2.13 8.70 -14.81
CA GLU A 127 3.44 8.87 -15.45
C GLU A 127 4.53 8.05 -14.72
N LYS A 128 4.43 7.99 -13.40
CA LYS A 128 5.36 7.22 -12.55
C LYS A 128 5.34 5.73 -12.89
N PHE A 129 4.14 5.14 -13.06
CA PHE A 129 4.02 3.74 -13.45
C PHE A 129 4.46 3.52 -14.90
N HIS A 130 4.13 4.42 -15.83
CA HIS A 130 4.57 4.35 -17.22
C HIS A 130 6.10 4.31 -17.32
N ARG A 131 6.82 5.18 -16.59
CA ARG A 131 8.30 5.15 -16.56
C ARG A 131 8.84 3.81 -16.08
N LEU A 132 8.22 3.23 -15.02
CA LEU A 132 8.58 1.90 -14.50
C LEU A 132 8.30 0.81 -15.54
N TYR A 133 7.13 0.85 -16.16
CA TYR A 133 6.70 -0.10 -17.18
C TYR A 133 7.63 -0.10 -18.39
N TYR A 134 7.87 1.07 -19.01
CA TYR A 134 8.74 1.17 -20.19
C TYR A 134 10.19 0.76 -19.89
N LYS A 135 10.66 1.00 -18.69
CA LYS A 135 12.03 0.62 -18.30
C LYS A 135 12.23 -0.89 -18.17
N TYR A 136 11.21 -1.64 -17.75
CA TYR A 136 11.32 -3.05 -17.40
C TYR A 136 10.40 -3.97 -18.23
N ASN A 137 9.69 -3.44 -19.23
CA ASN A 137 8.77 -4.24 -20.06
C ASN A 137 9.53 -5.26 -20.90
N ASN A 138 9.08 -6.52 -20.83
CA ASN A 138 9.59 -7.66 -21.58
C ASN A 138 8.66 -8.08 -22.72
N HIS A 139 7.67 -7.27 -23.10
CA HIS A 139 6.63 -7.56 -24.11
C HIS A 139 5.72 -8.76 -23.78
N LYS A 140 5.79 -9.29 -22.54
CA LYS A 140 4.93 -10.38 -22.03
C LYS A 140 4.14 -9.91 -20.81
N THR A 141 3.68 -8.66 -20.84
CA THR A 141 2.98 -8.05 -19.71
C THR A 141 1.63 -7.52 -20.14
N GLU A 142 0.60 -7.95 -19.43
CA GLU A 142 -0.77 -7.43 -19.50
C GLU A 142 -1.03 -6.49 -18.33
N LEU A 143 -1.61 -5.33 -18.61
CA LEU A 143 -2.01 -4.35 -17.62
C LEU A 143 -3.52 -4.47 -17.37
N HIS A 144 -3.94 -4.83 -16.18
CA HIS A 144 -5.34 -5.01 -15.81
C HIS A 144 -5.77 -3.99 -14.76
N ALA A 145 -6.63 -3.06 -15.18
CA ALA A 145 -7.26 -2.12 -14.27
C ALA A 145 -8.39 -2.83 -13.49
N CYS A 146 -8.16 -3.08 -12.20
CA CYS A 146 -9.11 -3.78 -11.34
C CYS A 146 -10.13 -2.79 -10.75
N VAL A 147 -11.03 -2.27 -11.61
CA VAL A 147 -12.07 -1.30 -11.21
C VAL A 147 -12.98 -1.93 -10.16
N GLY A 148 -13.23 -1.22 -9.04
CA GLY A 148 -14.10 -1.66 -7.94
C GLY A 148 -13.53 -2.74 -7.02
N LEU A 149 -12.41 -3.41 -7.35
CA LEU A 149 -11.88 -4.51 -6.52
C LEU A 149 -11.45 -4.04 -5.12
N ALA A 150 -10.84 -2.87 -5.01
CA ALA A 150 -10.43 -2.32 -3.72
C ALA A 150 -11.64 -2.08 -2.80
N ASP A 151 -12.77 -1.59 -3.35
CA ASP A 151 -13.99 -1.35 -2.58
C ASP A 151 -14.64 -2.63 -2.09
N VAL A 152 -14.71 -3.63 -2.96
CA VAL A 152 -15.26 -4.95 -2.60
C VAL A 152 -14.41 -5.57 -1.48
N ILE A 153 -13.10 -5.44 -1.55
CA ILE A 153 -12.20 -5.89 -0.48
C ILE A 153 -12.40 -5.06 0.79
N GLU A 154 -12.55 -3.74 0.68
CA GLU A 154 -12.75 -2.85 1.83
C GLU A 154 -14.07 -3.16 2.55
N LYS A 155 -15.16 -3.51 1.85
CA LYS A 155 -16.42 -4.00 2.43
C LYS A 155 -16.24 -5.35 3.15
N GLY A 156 -15.40 -6.23 2.60
CA GLY A 156 -15.06 -7.52 3.21
C GLY A 156 -16.07 -8.64 2.96
N ASP A 157 -16.98 -8.47 2.01
CA ASP A 157 -17.89 -9.53 1.57
C ASP A 157 -17.13 -10.56 0.73
N ARG A 158 -16.96 -11.75 1.29
CA ARG A 158 -16.17 -12.83 0.66
C ARG A 158 -16.79 -13.36 -0.63
N GLU A 159 -18.12 -13.41 -0.72
CA GLU A 159 -18.79 -13.92 -1.92
C GLU A 159 -18.74 -12.89 -3.04
N GLU A 160 -18.93 -11.61 -2.71
CA GLU A 160 -18.75 -10.51 -3.65
C GLU A 160 -17.31 -10.47 -4.19
N ILE A 161 -16.29 -10.63 -3.31
CA ILE A 161 -14.87 -10.71 -3.71
C ILE A 161 -14.63 -11.87 -4.69
N LYS A 162 -15.11 -13.08 -4.38
CA LYS A 162 -14.93 -14.26 -5.24
C LYS A 162 -15.58 -14.05 -6.61
N LYS A 163 -16.81 -13.55 -6.61
CA LYS A 163 -17.54 -13.25 -7.85
C LYS A 163 -16.78 -12.24 -8.69
N HIS A 164 -16.41 -11.10 -8.10
CA HIS A 164 -15.67 -10.03 -8.78
C HIS A 164 -14.36 -10.55 -9.41
N LEU A 165 -13.57 -11.31 -8.65
CA LEU A 165 -12.32 -11.89 -9.14
C LEU A 165 -12.58 -12.91 -10.27
N SER A 166 -13.61 -13.75 -10.14
CA SER A 166 -13.97 -14.71 -11.19
C SER A 166 -14.37 -14.00 -12.47
N ASP A 167 -15.24 -13.00 -12.38
CA ASP A 167 -15.77 -12.27 -13.54
C ASP A 167 -14.66 -11.52 -14.29
N THR A 168 -13.68 -10.97 -13.57
CA THR A 168 -12.65 -10.11 -14.17
C THR A 168 -11.37 -10.86 -14.53
N LEU A 169 -10.99 -11.93 -13.83
CA LEU A 169 -9.69 -12.59 -13.99
C LEU A 169 -9.75 -13.95 -14.66
N SER A 170 -10.92 -14.59 -14.86
CA SER A 170 -11.02 -15.95 -15.43
C SER A 170 -10.37 -16.10 -16.80
N GLN A 171 -10.37 -15.03 -17.60
CA GLN A 171 -9.73 -15.00 -18.92
C GLN A 171 -8.21 -15.23 -18.87
N TYR A 172 -7.57 -14.98 -17.72
CA TYR A 172 -6.12 -15.14 -17.51
C TYR A 172 -5.75 -16.48 -16.91
N ARG A 173 -6.73 -17.34 -16.58
CA ARG A 173 -6.50 -18.64 -15.93
C ARG A 173 -5.53 -19.50 -16.73
N GLY A 174 -4.43 -19.93 -16.09
CA GLY A 174 -3.40 -20.76 -16.67
C GLY A 174 -2.56 -20.10 -17.78
N LYS A 175 -2.73 -18.78 -17.99
CA LYS A 175 -2.00 -18.01 -19.01
C LYS A 175 -0.91 -17.13 -18.43
N VAL A 176 -0.90 -16.91 -17.10
CA VAL A 176 0.03 -15.99 -16.43
C VAL A 176 0.93 -16.75 -15.47
N ASP A 177 2.19 -16.36 -15.41
CA ASP A 177 3.20 -16.91 -14.50
C ASP A 177 3.40 -15.99 -13.29
N ASN A 178 3.31 -14.68 -13.51
CA ASN A 178 3.57 -13.64 -12.52
C ASN A 178 2.36 -12.73 -12.35
N VAL A 179 2.06 -12.37 -11.12
CA VAL A 179 1.03 -11.39 -10.77
C VAL A 179 1.65 -10.29 -9.92
N VAL A 180 1.63 -9.06 -10.42
CA VAL A 180 2.02 -7.87 -9.66
C VAL A 180 0.78 -7.30 -8.99
N LEU A 181 0.79 -7.25 -7.66
CA LEU A 181 -0.25 -6.67 -6.83
C LEU A 181 0.04 -5.17 -6.64
N GLY A 182 -0.43 -4.36 -7.57
CA GLY A 182 -0.21 -2.91 -7.62
C GLY A 182 -1.22 -2.08 -6.81
N CYS A 183 -1.89 -2.69 -5.85
CA CYS A 183 -2.75 -2.04 -4.87
C CYS A 183 -2.58 -2.72 -3.51
N THR A 184 -2.59 -1.95 -2.42
CA THR A 184 -2.41 -2.42 -1.04
C THR A 184 -3.50 -3.36 -0.55
N HIS A 185 -4.69 -3.31 -1.15
CA HIS A 185 -5.80 -4.21 -0.83
C HIS A 185 -5.62 -5.63 -1.39
N TYR A 186 -4.94 -5.78 -2.54
CA TYR A 186 -4.93 -7.06 -3.26
C TYR A 186 -4.18 -8.19 -2.53
N PRO A 187 -3.11 -7.93 -1.73
CA PRO A 187 -2.52 -8.97 -0.90
C PRO A 187 -3.48 -9.62 0.09
N LEU A 188 -4.53 -8.89 0.55
CA LEU A 188 -5.56 -9.41 1.47
C LEU A 188 -6.41 -10.53 0.84
N VAL A 189 -6.47 -10.60 -0.48
CA VAL A 189 -7.25 -11.60 -1.25
C VAL A 189 -6.37 -12.45 -2.17
N LYS A 190 -5.09 -12.53 -1.88
CA LYS A 190 -4.09 -13.27 -2.67
C LYS A 190 -4.48 -14.75 -2.86
N LYS A 191 -5.07 -15.38 -1.85
CA LYS A 191 -5.54 -16.77 -1.93
C LYS A 191 -6.70 -16.92 -2.91
N GLU A 192 -7.62 -15.98 -2.91
CA GLU A 192 -8.77 -15.94 -3.83
C GLU A 192 -8.31 -15.68 -5.27
N ILE A 193 -7.36 -14.77 -5.49
CA ILE A 193 -6.74 -14.53 -6.80
C ILE A 193 -6.08 -15.80 -7.31
N ALA A 194 -5.30 -16.51 -6.47
CA ALA A 194 -4.67 -17.77 -6.84
C ALA A 194 -5.67 -18.86 -7.24
N LYS A 195 -6.84 -18.93 -6.59
CA LYS A 195 -7.90 -19.89 -6.97
C LYS A 195 -8.45 -19.64 -8.38
N VAL A 196 -8.50 -18.38 -8.80
CA VAL A 196 -8.98 -18.02 -10.14
C VAL A 196 -7.88 -18.24 -11.19
N LEU A 197 -6.67 -17.75 -10.94
CA LEU A 197 -5.58 -17.76 -11.93
C LEU A 197 -4.83 -19.10 -12.02
N GLY A 198 -4.79 -19.86 -10.92
CA GLY A 198 -4.00 -21.09 -10.79
C GLY A 198 -2.65 -20.86 -10.12
N ASN A 199 -1.63 -21.63 -10.52
CA ASN A 199 -0.30 -21.55 -9.94
C ASN A 199 0.48 -20.34 -10.49
N VAL A 200 0.51 -19.24 -9.74
CA VAL A 200 1.16 -17.99 -10.12
C VAL A 200 2.11 -17.50 -9.03
N ARG A 201 3.14 -16.73 -9.41
CA ARG A 201 4.03 -16.04 -8.48
C ARG A 201 3.49 -14.63 -8.23
N PHE A 202 3.41 -14.26 -6.96
CA PHE A 202 2.95 -12.92 -6.57
C PHE A 202 4.11 -12.01 -6.21
N PHE A 203 3.99 -10.74 -6.63
CA PHE A 203 4.92 -9.67 -6.34
C PHE A 203 4.16 -8.46 -5.80
N ASP A 204 4.56 -7.94 -4.66
CA ASP A 204 4.03 -6.71 -4.07
C ASP A 204 5.16 -5.82 -3.53
N GLY A 205 4.86 -4.55 -3.31
CA GLY A 205 5.86 -3.54 -2.93
C GLY A 205 6.17 -3.46 -1.43
N ALA A 206 5.44 -4.19 -0.57
CA ALA A 206 5.47 -3.97 0.87
C ALA A 206 6.84 -4.25 1.51
N GLU A 207 7.52 -5.32 1.08
CA GLU A 207 8.87 -5.64 1.57
C GLU A 207 9.89 -4.58 1.14
N GLY A 208 9.81 -4.10 -0.09
CA GLY A 208 10.66 -3.04 -0.62
C GLY A 208 10.52 -1.74 0.17
N VAL A 209 9.27 -1.32 0.46
CA VAL A 209 8.95 -0.17 1.29
C VAL A 209 9.53 -0.30 2.69
N SER A 210 9.38 -1.45 3.32
CA SER A 210 9.87 -1.69 4.69
C SER A 210 11.39 -1.63 4.79
N LYS A 211 12.10 -2.21 3.81
CA LYS A 211 13.57 -2.12 3.71
C LYS A 211 14.04 -0.68 3.46
N GLN A 212 13.35 0.05 2.57
CA GLN A 212 13.63 1.44 2.28
C GLN A 212 13.38 2.33 3.50
N LEU A 213 12.27 2.10 4.25
CA LEU A 213 11.98 2.81 5.49
C LEU A 213 13.13 2.66 6.47
N LYS A 214 13.58 1.43 6.75
CA LYS A 214 14.71 1.17 7.64
C LYS A 214 15.97 1.91 7.19
N ARG A 215 16.30 1.84 5.89
CA ARG A 215 17.45 2.53 5.33
C ARG A 215 17.39 4.05 5.56
N VAL A 216 16.24 4.65 5.25
CA VAL A 216 16.04 6.11 5.40
C VAL A 216 16.13 6.54 6.87
N LEU A 217 15.55 5.78 7.80
CA LEU A 217 15.66 6.09 9.23
C LEU A 217 17.11 6.00 9.73
N CYS A 218 17.88 5.00 9.25
CA CYS A 218 19.30 4.86 9.57
C CYS A 218 20.12 6.03 9.03
N GLU A 219 19.97 6.36 7.74
CA GLU A 219 20.72 7.41 7.05
C GLU A 219 20.47 8.79 7.67
N ASN A 220 19.24 9.04 8.16
CA ASN A 220 18.89 10.28 8.85
C ASN A 220 19.21 10.27 10.36
N GLY A 221 19.70 9.15 10.92
CA GLY A 221 19.99 9.04 12.33
C GLY A 221 18.77 9.17 13.25
N ILE A 222 17.58 8.75 12.78
CA ILE A 222 16.31 8.90 13.47
C ILE A 222 15.65 7.56 13.84
N LEU A 223 16.39 6.45 13.80
CA LEU A 223 15.91 5.18 14.36
C LEU A 223 15.60 5.33 15.85
N SER A 224 14.52 4.67 16.30
CA SER A 224 14.22 4.51 17.71
C SER A 224 15.26 3.61 18.39
N ASP A 225 15.55 3.88 19.65
CA ASP A 225 16.34 3.00 20.51
C ASP A 225 15.49 2.25 21.54
N LYS A 226 14.18 2.30 21.39
CA LYS A 226 13.23 1.54 22.21
C LYS A 226 13.55 0.05 22.11
N LYS A 227 13.40 -0.64 23.24
CA LYS A 227 13.50 -2.11 23.31
C LYS A 227 12.13 -2.78 23.38
N GLU A 228 11.12 -2.01 23.75
CA GLU A 228 9.73 -2.43 23.79
C GLU A 228 9.18 -2.60 22.36
N ARG A 229 8.18 -3.45 22.23
CA ARG A 229 7.46 -3.62 20.98
C ARG A 229 6.76 -2.33 20.57
N ALA A 230 6.54 -2.19 19.26
CA ALA A 230 5.81 -1.09 18.65
C ALA A 230 4.46 -0.83 19.32
N ASN A 231 4.18 0.44 19.63
CA ASN A 231 2.81 0.89 19.82
C ASN A 231 2.21 1.29 18.46
N ILE A 232 0.96 0.88 18.20
CA ILE A 232 0.29 1.13 16.93
C ILE A 232 -1.02 1.85 17.22
N GLU A 233 -1.13 3.08 16.75
CA GLU A 233 -2.36 3.86 16.76
C GLU A 233 -3.05 3.75 15.39
N PHE A 234 -4.32 3.34 15.38
CA PHE A 234 -5.16 3.32 14.17
C PHE A 234 -6.15 4.48 14.20
N ILE A 235 -6.18 5.25 13.11
CA ILE A 235 -7.07 6.38 12.89
C ILE A 235 -7.83 6.12 11.58
N ASP A 236 -9.14 6.33 11.60
CA ASP A 236 -10.00 6.19 10.42
C ASP A 236 -10.82 7.45 10.20
N SER A 237 -10.92 7.91 8.95
CA SER A 237 -11.61 9.16 8.60
C SER A 237 -13.13 9.05 8.55
N SER A 238 -13.73 7.85 8.69
CA SER A 238 -15.19 7.69 8.67
C SER A 238 -15.87 8.52 9.76
N ALA A 239 -16.94 9.21 9.42
CA ALA A 239 -17.72 9.99 10.38
C ALA A 239 -18.48 9.09 11.38
N ASP A 240 -18.96 7.93 10.93
CA ASP A 240 -19.72 6.99 11.73
C ASP A 240 -18.82 6.18 12.69
N GLU A 241 -19.12 6.24 13.99
CA GLU A 241 -18.33 5.58 15.03
C GLU A 241 -18.36 4.04 14.91
N LYS A 242 -19.52 3.47 14.56
CA LYS A 242 -19.65 2.02 14.38
C LYS A 242 -18.78 1.53 13.23
N THR A 243 -18.75 2.27 12.14
CA THR A 243 -17.88 1.99 10.99
C THR A 243 -16.40 2.06 11.38
N ARG A 244 -15.99 3.10 12.12
CA ARG A 244 -14.60 3.21 12.63
C ARG A 244 -14.21 2.02 13.48
N GLU A 245 -15.09 1.59 14.40
CA GLU A 245 -14.79 0.46 15.28
C GLU A 245 -14.67 -0.86 14.50
N ILE A 246 -15.55 -1.12 13.55
CA ILE A 246 -15.48 -2.30 12.66
C ILE A 246 -14.14 -2.32 11.90
N LYS A 247 -13.74 -1.17 11.32
CA LYS A 247 -12.49 -1.05 10.58
C LYS A 247 -11.27 -1.22 11.49
N LYS A 248 -11.32 -0.66 12.68
CA LYS A 248 -10.28 -0.82 13.70
C LYS A 248 -10.08 -2.28 14.09
N GLN A 249 -11.15 -3.01 14.36
CA GLN A 249 -11.08 -4.44 14.68
C GLN A 249 -10.50 -5.24 13.52
N ARG A 250 -10.91 -4.94 12.28
CA ARG A 250 -10.38 -5.57 11.09
C ARG A 250 -8.91 -5.25 10.86
N PHE A 251 -8.49 -4.01 11.06
CA PHE A 251 -7.10 -3.60 10.99
C PHE A 251 -6.23 -4.39 11.98
N TYR A 252 -6.61 -4.43 13.28
CA TYR A 252 -5.84 -5.16 14.28
C TYR A 252 -5.82 -6.67 14.02
N LYS A 253 -6.90 -7.23 13.47
CA LYS A 253 -6.89 -8.63 13.01
C LYS A 253 -5.86 -8.85 11.91
N ILE A 254 -5.80 -7.99 10.90
CA ILE A 254 -4.82 -8.11 9.80
C ILE A 254 -3.38 -8.06 10.34
N ILE A 255 -3.06 -7.10 11.20
CA ILE A 255 -1.69 -6.95 11.71
C ILE A 255 -1.28 -8.03 12.72
N SER A 256 -2.25 -8.74 13.34
CA SER A 256 -2.00 -9.88 14.22
C SER A 256 -1.86 -11.22 13.49
N GLU A 257 -2.36 -11.33 12.27
CA GLU A 257 -2.26 -12.54 11.45
C GLU A 257 -0.89 -12.58 10.75
N ASP A 258 -0.01 -13.50 11.14
CA ASP A 258 1.36 -13.66 10.59
C ASP A 258 1.44 -14.06 9.11
N ASN A 259 0.31 -14.14 8.40
CA ASN A 259 0.17 -14.81 7.11
C ASN A 259 -0.01 -13.88 5.88
N ILE A 260 0.41 -12.60 5.95
CA ILE A 260 0.38 -11.69 4.79
C ILE A 260 1.76 -11.59 4.14
#